data_c3f53e05bb5a3879c6cab793119116da
#
_entry.id   c3f53e05bb5a3879c6cab793119116da
#
_cell.length_a   1.000
_cell.length_b   1.000
_cell.length_c   1.000
_cell.angle_alpha   90.00
_cell.angle_beta   90.00
_cell.angle_gamma   90.00
#
_symmetry.space_group_name_H-M   'P 1'
#
loop_
_entity.id
_entity.type
_entity.pdbx_description
1 polymer ?
#
loop_
_entity_poly.entity_id
_entity_poly.type
_entity_poly.pdbx_seq_one_letter_code
_entity_poly.pdbx_strand_id
1 'polypeptide(L)'
;YCTRSWTIHSVPRLTKAKRLMEKLKELLNRECDRTMSSEEWDALFKLSTQIVLKKGDVLISPGDIEPDVYIVKEGIIRGVDFNGDQERTFCFGLPGTVFNSRFSFYRKLPSYYQIEACCRSVVLRIPREDYIAMTDECHSFAVWALHYAWYEQFLEEDRESTVHNGNAKERYIHMLKTRPAIANGVSQRIL
;
A
#
# COMPACT_ATOMS: atom_id res chain seq x y z
N TYR A 1 46.71 -17.27 -33.08
CA TYR A 1 46.24 -16.39 -32.01
C TYR A 1 44.88 -15.83 -32.39
N CYS A 2 43.82 -16.36 -31.78
CA CYS A 2 42.45 -15.94 -32.03
C CYS A 2 42.00 -15.10 -30.85
N THR A 3 41.99 -13.80 -31.02
CA THR A 3 41.46 -12.82 -30.02
C THR A 3 39.95 -12.77 -30.20
N ARG A 4 39.18 -13.42 -29.31
CA ARG A 4 37.73 -13.25 -29.22
C ARG A 4 37.44 -11.90 -28.54
N SER A 5 36.96 -10.93 -29.32
CA SER A 5 36.39 -9.67 -28.87
C SER A 5 35.04 -9.95 -28.18
N TRP A 6 34.97 -9.76 -26.87
CA TRP A 6 33.69 -9.77 -26.12
C TRP A 6 32.99 -8.45 -26.31
N THR A 7 31.98 -8.42 -27.12
CA THR A 7 31.09 -7.27 -27.21
C THR A 7 30.22 -7.24 -25.95
N ILE A 8 30.52 -6.36 -25.03
CA ILE A 8 29.68 -6.09 -23.86
C ILE A 8 28.41 -5.43 -24.40
N HIS A 9 27.32 -6.18 -24.49
CA HIS A 9 26.02 -5.60 -24.77
C HIS A 9 25.62 -4.78 -23.55
N SER A 10 25.60 -3.45 -23.69
CA SER A 10 25.09 -2.55 -22.66
C SER A 10 23.64 -2.88 -22.37
N VAL A 11 23.36 -3.37 -21.16
CA VAL A 11 21.99 -3.56 -20.66
C VAL A 11 21.30 -2.18 -20.70
N PRO A 12 20.14 -2.05 -21.38
CA PRO A 12 19.46 -0.75 -21.48
C PRO A 12 19.16 -0.23 -20.09
N ARG A 13 19.58 1.00 -19.80
CA ARG A 13 19.23 1.64 -18.52
C ARG A 13 17.71 1.82 -18.46
N LEU A 14 17.06 1.12 -17.52
CA LEU A 14 15.63 1.30 -17.24
C LEU A 14 15.31 2.78 -16.97
N THR A 15 14.21 3.27 -17.52
CA THR A 15 13.70 4.61 -17.18
C THR A 15 13.38 4.70 -15.69
N LYS A 16 13.38 5.92 -15.13
CA LYS A 16 13.01 6.16 -13.71
C LYS A 16 11.64 5.54 -13.37
N ALA A 17 10.67 5.70 -14.28
CA ALA A 17 9.32 5.12 -14.11
C ALA A 17 9.35 3.59 -14.05
N LYS A 18 10.09 2.94 -14.93
CA LYS A 18 10.20 1.47 -14.96
C LYS A 18 10.89 0.93 -13.71
N ARG A 19 11.95 1.60 -13.22
CA ARG A 19 12.60 1.23 -11.94
C ARG A 19 11.64 1.34 -10.75
N LEU A 20 10.80 2.38 -10.73
CA LEU A 20 9.83 2.58 -9.66
C LEU A 20 8.79 1.47 -9.66
N MET A 21 8.32 1.04 -10.83
CA MET A 21 7.37 -0.06 -10.94
C MET A 21 7.99 -1.40 -10.52
N GLU A 22 9.22 -1.70 -10.94
CA GLU A 22 9.92 -2.92 -10.48
C GLU A 22 10.10 -2.93 -8.95
N LYS A 23 10.51 -1.80 -8.38
CA LYS A 23 10.58 -1.67 -6.92
C LYS A 23 9.23 -1.87 -6.23
N LEU A 24 8.14 -1.39 -6.83
CA LEU A 24 6.79 -1.62 -6.29
C LEU A 24 6.42 -3.10 -6.28
N LYS A 25 6.73 -3.85 -7.36
CA LYS A 25 6.53 -5.31 -7.43
C LYS A 25 7.31 -6.04 -6.34
N GLU A 26 8.57 -5.64 -6.13
CA GLU A 26 9.41 -6.19 -5.06
C GLU A 26 8.78 -5.94 -3.67
N LEU A 27 8.27 -4.73 -3.42
CA LEU A 27 7.63 -4.39 -2.16
C LEU A 27 6.35 -5.18 -1.92
N LEU A 28 5.51 -5.36 -2.96
CA LEU A 28 4.28 -6.13 -2.88
C LEU A 28 4.52 -7.63 -2.66
N ASN A 29 5.61 -8.15 -3.21
CA ASN A 29 5.99 -9.55 -3.02
C ASN A 29 6.72 -9.81 -1.67
N ARG A 30 7.32 -8.77 -1.06
CA ARG A 30 8.23 -8.94 0.09
C ARG A 30 7.58 -9.55 1.31
N GLU A 31 6.33 -9.18 1.58
CA GLU A 31 5.59 -9.57 2.78
C GLU A 31 4.77 -10.86 2.56
N CYS A 32 4.90 -11.49 1.40
CA CYS A 32 4.14 -12.69 1.05
C CYS A 32 5.09 -13.86 0.75
N ASP A 33 4.83 -15.02 1.34
CA ASP A 33 5.56 -16.26 1.04
C ASP A 33 5.33 -16.75 -0.39
N ARG A 34 4.27 -16.27 -1.03
CA ARG A 34 3.91 -16.55 -2.42
C ARG A 34 4.01 -15.29 -3.24
N THR A 35 4.89 -15.30 -4.21
CA THR A 35 5.17 -14.16 -5.07
C THR A 35 4.47 -14.30 -6.42
N MET A 36 4.02 -13.17 -6.96
CA MET A 36 3.60 -13.06 -8.35
C MET A 36 4.80 -12.78 -9.25
N SER A 37 4.75 -13.24 -10.50
CA SER A 37 5.73 -12.89 -11.52
C SER A 37 5.61 -11.42 -11.94
N SER A 38 6.65 -10.91 -12.62
CA SER A 38 6.62 -9.53 -13.13
C SER A 38 5.52 -9.31 -14.14
N GLU A 39 5.23 -10.30 -14.98
CA GLU A 39 4.19 -10.27 -16.00
C GLU A 39 2.79 -10.24 -15.40
N GLU A 40 2.56 -10.99 -14.33
CA GLU A 40 1.28 -11.00 -13.61
C GLU A 40 1.04 -9.66 -12.92
N TRP A 41 2.07 -9.07 -12.31
CA TRP A 41 2.00 -7.70 -11.78
C TRP A 41 1.70 -6.68 -12.87
N ASP A 42 2.35 -6.79 -14.05
CA ASP A 42 2.09 -5.89 -15.17
C ASP A 42 0.66 -6.02 -15.70
N ALA A 43 0.08 -7.23 -15.68
CA ALA A 43 -1.32 -7.45 -16.04
C ALA A 43 -2.25 -6.72 -15.06
N LEU A 44 -2.04 -6.85 -13.74
CA LEU A 44 -2.82 -6.14 -12.72
C LEU A 44 -2.69 -4.62 -12.85
N PHE A 45 -1.47 -4.11 -13.04
CA PHE A 45 -1.24 -2.67 -13.14
C PHE A 45 -1.85 -2.04 -14.40
N LYS A 46 -2.05 -2.81 -15.48
CA LYS A 46 -2.80 -2.34 -16.68
C LYS A 46 -4.26 -2.06 -16.38
N LEU A 47 -4.85 -2.73 -15.40
CA LEU A 47 -6.23 -2.50 -14.95
C LEU A 47 -6.33 -1.27 -14.02
N SER A 48 -5.20 -0.76 -13.54
CA SER A 48 -5.18 0.33 -12.57
C SER A 48 -5.17 1.71 -13.23
N THR A 49 -5.74 2.68 -12.53
CA THR A 49 -5.65 4.10 -12.85
C THR A 49 -4.78 4.81 -11.81
N GLN A 50 -3.83 5.62 -12.25
CA GLN A 50 -2.97 6.37 -11.34
C GLN A 50 -3.65 7.66 -10.87
N ILE A 51 -3.68 7.86 -9.54
CA ILE A 51 -4.19 9.07 -8.89
C ILE A 51 -3.02 9.76 -8.19
N VAL A 52 -2.91 11.07 -8.39
CA VAL A 52 -1.91 11.92 -7.72
C VAL A 52 -2.62 12.76 -6.67
N LEU A 53 -2.18 12.62 -5.43
CA LEU A 53 -2.72 13.30 -4.26
C LEU A 53 -1.72 14.33 -3.75
N LYS A 54 -2.21 15.50 -3.36
CA LYS A 54 -1.45 16.50 -2.59
C LYS A 54 -1.56 16.19 -1.11
N LYS A 55 -0.72 16.80 -0.31
CA LYS A 55 -0.85 16.74 1.16
C LYS A 55 -2.23 17.23 1.59
N GLY A 56 -2.94 16.41 2.39
CA GLY A 56 -4.28 16.69 2.90
C GLY A 56 -5.42 16.31 1.95
N ASP A 57 -5.12 15.85 0.71
CA ASP A 57 -6.18 15.35 -0.17
C ASP A 57 -6.77 14.07 0.43
N VAL A 58 -8.09 14.02 0.48
CA VAL A 58 -8.89 12.89 0.98
C VAL A 58 -9.24 11.99 -0.19
N LEU A 59 -8.96 10.71 -0.05
CA LEU A 59 -9.26 9.68 -1.05
C LEU A 59 -10.56 8.94 -0.75
N ILE A 60 -10.85 8.70 0.53
CA ILE A 60 -12.08 8.08 1.02
C ILE A 60 -12.55 8.89 2.21
N SER A 61 -13.82 9.33 2.20
CA SER A 61 -14.43 10.06 3.31
C SER A 61 -15.39 9.17 4.10
N PRO A 62 -15.62 9.45 5.39
CA PRO A 62 -16.71 8.82 6.12
C PRO A 62 -18.05 9.09 5.42
N GLY A 63 -18.85 8.05 5.23
CA GLY A 63 -20.10 8.10 4.51
C GLY A 63 -20.01 7.75 3.02
N ASP A 64 -18.81 7.76 2.43
CA ASP A 64 -18.60 7.34 1.04
C ASP A 64 -18.72 5.82 0.90
N ILE A 65 -19.30 5.38 -0.22
CA ILE A 65 -19.22 3.99 -0.67
C ILE A 65 -18.13 3.91 -1.73
N GLU A 66 -16.92 3.57 -1.30
CA GLU A 66 -15.74 3.45 -2.17
C GLU A 66 -15.22 2.00 -2.14
N PRO A 67 -15.67 1.16 -3.09
CA PRO A 67 -15.35 -0.26 -3.05
C PRO A 67 -14.00 -0.63 -3.66
N ASP A 68 -13.32 0.29 -4.32
CA ASP A 68 -12.10 -0.01 -5.07
C ASP A 68 -10.90 -0.29 -4.17
N VAL A 69 -9.89 -0.91 -4.78
CA VAL A 69 -8.63 -1.25 -4.11
C VAL A 69 -7.54 -0.28 -4.56
N TYR A 70 -6.72 0.13 -3.63
CA TYR A 70 -5.66 1.10 -3.86
C TYR A 70 -4.31 0.53 -3.45
N ILE A 71 -3.28 0.82 -4.24
CA ILE A 71 -1.89 0.48 -3.93
C ILE A 71 -1.09 1.78 -3.83
N VAL A 72 -0.41 2.00 -2.71
CA VAL A 72 0.50 3.14 -2.57
C VAL A 72 1.73 2.91 -3.44
N LYS A 73 1.93 3.77 -4.42
CA LYS A 73 3.10 3.75 -5.31
C LYS A 73 4.21 4.67 -4.81
N GLU A 74 3.83 5.86 -4.35
CA GLU A 74 4.75 6.88 -3.80
C GLU A 74 4.06 7.65 -2.68
N GLY A 75 4.84 8.16 -1.73
CA GLY A 75 4.36 9.02 -0.65
C GLY A 75 3.90 8.24 0.58
N ILE A 76 3.06 8.88 1.39
CA ILE A 76 2.53 8.34 2.65
C ILE A 76 1.05 8.71 2.72
N ILE A 77 0.21 7.73 2.98
CA ILE A 77 -1.20 7.92 3.31
C ILE A 77 -1.46 7.54 4.76
N ARG A 78 -2.56 7.99 5.34
CA ARG A 78 -3.02 7.56 6.67
C ARG A 78 -4.49 7.21 6.67
N GLY A 79 -4.87 6.28 7.52
CA GLY A 79 -6.25 6.05 7.91
C GLY A 79 -6.58 6.82 9.18
N VAL A 80 -7.71 7.51 9.19
CA VAL A 80 -8.17 8.35 10.29
C VAL A 80 -9.57 7.93 10.67
N ASP A 81 -9.79 7.64 11.95
CA ASP A 81 -11.12 7.56 12.53
C ASP A 81 -11.43 8.80 13.37
N PHE A 82 -12.70 9.01 13.65
CA PHE A 82 -13.20 10.17 14.35
C PHE A 82 -14.00 9.73 15.59
N ASN A 83 -13.64 10.31 16.75
CA ASN A 83 -14.44 10.19 17.95
C ASN A 83 -14.92 11.59 18.34
N GLY A 84 -16.12 11.98 17.88
CA GLY A 84 -16.57 13.37 17.90
C GLY A 84 -15.63 14.23 17.05
N ASP A 85 -15.09 15.30 17.64
CA ASP A 85 -14.15 16.22 16.97
C ASP A 85 -12.68 15.78 17.04
N GLN A 86 -12.41 14.62 17.64
CA GLN A 86 -11.03 14.10 17.77
C GLN A 86 -10.69 13.16 16.63
N GLU A 87 -9.64 13.54 15.89
CA GLU A 87 -9.01 12.67 14.89
C GLU A 87 -8.06 11.67 15.55
N ARG A 88 -8.15 10.41 15.16
CA ARG A 88 -7.20 9.38 15.56
C ARG A 88 -6.64 8.68 14.31
N THR A 89 -5.35 8.79 14.07
CA THR A 89 -4.67 8.00 13.05
C THR A 89 -4.57 6.55 13.52
N PHE A 90 -5.18 5.63 12.79
CA PHE A 90 -5.13 4.21 13.12
C PHE A 90 -4.15 3.41 12.27
N CYS A 91 -3.79 3.88 11.07
CA CYS A 91 -2.78 3.24 10.23
C CYS A 91 -2.07 4.22 9.32
N PHE A 92 -0.91 3.79 8.79
CA PHE A 92 -0.17 4.46 7.73
C PHE A 92 0.12 3.48 6.61
N GLY A 93 -0.05 3.94 5.36
CA GLY A 93 0.34 3.24 4.15
C GLY A 93 1.60 3.85 3.54
N LEU A 94 2.62 3.02 3.32
CA LEU A 94 3.87 3.32 2.62
C LEU A 94 3.84 2.69 1.21
N PRO A 95 4.79 3.01 0.32
CA PRO A 95 4.88 2.32 -0.97
C PRO A 95 4.87 0.79 -0.82
N GLY A 96 3.99 0.11 -1.55
CA GLY A 96 3.71 -1.32 -1.43
C GLY A 96 2.54 -1.67 -0.49
N THR A 97 1.97 -0.70 0.24
CA THR A 97 0.73 -0.95 1.00
C THR A 97 -0.47 -1.00 0.06
N VAL A 98 -1.28 -2.04 0.21
CA VAL A 98 -2.60 -2.15 -0.42
C VAL A 98 -3.67 -1.77 0.62
N PHE A 99 -4.67 -1.03 0.22
CA PHE A 99 -5.75 -0.61 1.12
C PHE A 99 -7.07 -0.44 0.38
N ASN A 100 -8.15 -0.50 1.13
CA ASN A 100 -9.50 -0.23 0.67
C ASN A 100 -10.40 0.12 1.87
N SER A 101 -11.63 0.59 1.59
CA SER A 101 -12.68 0.57 2.60
C SER A 101 -13.28 -0.84 2.67
N ARG A 102 -12.93 -1.61 3.72
CA ARG A 102 -13.41 -2.99 3.89
C ARG A 102 -14.94 -3.07 3.91
N PHE A 103 -15.61 -2.08 4.51
CA PHE A 103 -17.08 -2.00 4.51
C PHE A 103 -17.63 -1.81 3.10
N SER A 104 -17.04 -0.89 2.33
CA SER A 104 -17.47 -0.64 0.95
C SER A 104 -17.11 -1.80 0.02
N PHE A 105 -15.90 -2.33 0.14
CA PHE A 105 -15.44 -3.44 -0.70
C PHE A 105 -16.29 -4.70 -0.48
N TYR A 106 -16.51 -5.08 0.78
CA TYR A 106 -17.14 -6.37 1.10
C TYR A 106 -18.65 -6.30 1.15
N ARG A 107 -19.23 -5.21 1.69
CA ARG A 107 -20.66 -5.08 1.96
C ARG A 107 -21.36 -4.00 1.16
N LYS A 108 -20.64 -3.17 0.39
CA LYS A 108 -21.15 -1.96 -0.27
C LYS A 108 -21.84 -1.01 0.72
N LEU A 109 -21.30 -0.94 1.94
CA LEU A 109 -21.74 -0.03 2.99
C LEU A 109 -20.82 1.19 3.04
N PRO A 110 -21.29 2.34 3.55
CA PRO A 110 -20.46 3.53 3.72
C PRO A 110 -19.23 3.27 4.61
N SER A 111 -18.09 3.87 4.24
CA SER A 111 -16.90 3.90 5.09
C SER A 111 -17.19 4.70 6.36
N TYR A 112 -16.65 4.28 7.49
CA TYR A 112 -16.75 5.04 8.74
C TYR A 112 -15.42 5.77 9.08
N TYR A 113 -14.40 5.59 8.26
CA TYR A 113 -13.11 6.24 8.41
C TYR A 113 -12.69 6.97 7.13
N GLN A 114 -11.72 7.84 7.29
CA GLN A 114 -11.11 8.61 6.20
C GLN A 114 -9.76 8.01 5.80
N ILE A 115 -9.45 8.07 4.51
CA ILE A 115 -8.10 7.83 4.00
C ILE A 115 -7.62 9.12 3.34
N GLU A 116 -6.47 9.62 3.77
CA GLU A 116 -5.90 10.87 3.26
C GLU A 116 -4.39 10.81 3.04
N ALA A 117 -3.88 11.73 2.24
CA ALA A 117 -2.45 11.84 1.93
C ALA A 117 -1.70 12.71 2.94
N CYS A 118 -0.68 12.18 3.60
CA CYS A 118 0.19 12.91 4.53
C CYS A 118 1.19 13.83 3.82
N CYS A 119 1.51 13.54 2.56
CA CYS A 119 2.39 14.31 1.68
C CYS A 119 1.94 14.12 0.23
N ARG A 120 2.64 14.73 -0.74
CA ARG A 120 2.39 14.38 -2.14
C ARG A 120 2.55 12.87 -2.32
N SER A 121 1.47 12.21 -2.74
CA SER A 121 1.40 10.75 -2.88
C SER A 121 0.87 10.35 -4.25
N VAL A 122 1.22 9.15 -4.67
CA VAL A 122 0.70 8.53 -5.89
C VAL A 122 0.15 7.17 -5.52
N VAL A 123 -1.10 6.92 -5.86
CA VAL A 123 -1.76 5.64 -5.65
C VAL A 123 -2.23 5.06 -6.99
N LEU A 124 -2.27 3.74 -7.07
CA LEU A 124 -2.90 2.99 -8.16
C LEU A 124 -4.26 2.54 -7.68
N ARG A 125 -5.33 2.98 -8.35
CA ARG A 125 -6.71 2.55 -8.13
C ARG A 125 -7.02 1.38 -9.04
N ILE A 126 -7.49 0.30 -8.48
CA ILE A 126 -7.94 -0.90 -9.18
C ILE A 126 -9.44 -1.01 -8.90
N PRO A 127 -10.31 -0.97 -9.93
CA PRO A 127 -11.73 -1.19 -9.76
C PRO A 127 -12.00 -2.51 -9.04
N ARG A 128 -12.94 -2.53 -8.12
CA ARG A 128 -13.31 -3.74 -7.34
C ARG A 128 -13.59 -4.93 -8.24
N GLU A 129 -14.30 -4.70 -9.34
CA GLU A 129 -14.71 -5.74 -10.26
C GLU A 129 -13.51 -6.37 -10.96
N ASP A 130 -12.54 -5.57 -11.38
CA ASP A 130 -11.29 -6.05 -11.96
C ASP A 130 -10.43 -6.81 -10.93
N TYR A 131 -10.40 -6.32 -9.67
CA TYR A 131 -9.70 -7.01 -8.58
C TYR A 131 -10.30 -8.41 -8.32
N ILE A 132 -11.64 -8.52 -8.29
CA ILE A 132 -12.32 -9.79 -8.11
C ILE A 132 -12.12 -10.70 -9.32
N ALA A 133 -12.27 -10.19 -10.55
CA ALA A 133 -12.00 -10.97 -11.76
C ALA A 133 -10.58 -11.56 -11.77
N MET A 134 -9.57 -10.76 -11.40
CA MET A 134 -8.20 -11.26 -11.24
C MET A 134 -8.08 -12.36 -10.17
N THR A 135 -8.85 -12.25 -9.07
CA THR A 135 -8.86 -13.28 -8.02
C THR A 135 -9.47 -14.59 -8.54
N ASP A 136 -10.48 -14.52 -9.39
CA ASP A 136 -11.16 -15.68 -9.95
C ASP A 136 -10.36 -16.32 -11.10
N GLU A 137 -9.67 -15.54 -11.90
CA GLU A 137 -8.99 -16.00 -13.13
C GLU A 137 -7.51 -16.33 -12.95
N CYS A 138 -6.84 -15.73 -11.96
CA CYS A 138 -5.39 -15.85 -11.74
C CYS A 138 -5.10 -16.50 -10.39
N HIS A 139 -4.76 -17.78 -10.38
CA HIS A 139 -4.47 -18.52 -9.14
C HIS A 139 -3.34 -17.91 -8.32
N SER A 140 -2.24 -17.48 -8.95
CA SER A 140 -1.13 -16.84 -8.24
C SER A 140 -1.55 -15.53 -7.58
N PHE A 141 -2.42 -14.73 -8.23
CA PHE A 141 -2.97 -13.53 -7.64
C PHE A 141 -3.90 -13.85 -6.44
N ALA A 142 -4.77 -14.85 -6.56
CA ALA A 142 -5.64 -15.28 -5.47
C ALA A 142 -4.84 -15.73 -4.24
N VAL A 143 -3.79 -16.51 -4.46
CA VAL A 143 -2.88 -16.96 -3.40
C VAL A 143 -2.14 -15.78 -2.78
N TRP A 144 -1.60 -14.87 -3.59
CA TRP A 144 -0.95 -13.66 -3.10
C TRP A 144 -1.91 -12.79 -2.28
N ALA A 145 -3.12 -12.56 -2.77
CA ALA A 145 -4.14 -11.76 -2.08
C ALA A 145 -4.54 -12.37 -0.73
N LEU A 146 -4.63 -13.71 -0.64
CA LEU A 146 -4.85 -14.41 0.62
C LEU A 146 -3.70 -14.19 1.60
N HIS A 147 -2.45 -14.36 1.16
CA HIS A 147 -1.27 -14.12 2.00
C HIS A 147 -1.17 -12.66 2.44
N TYR A 148 -1.51 -11.72 1.55
CA TYR A 148 -1.54 -10.30 1.89
C TYR A 148 -2.61 -9.99 2.95
N ALA A 149 -3.79 -10.63 2.88
CA ALA A 149 -4.82 -10.49 3.90
C ALA A 149 -4.37 -11.03 5.27
N TRP A 150 -3.64 -12.16 5.31
CA TRP A 150 -3.01 -12.67 6.54
C TRP A 150 -1.96 -11.71 7.09
N TYR A 151 -1.15 -11.12 6.22
CA TYR A 151 -0.17 -10.12 6.61
C TYR A 151 -0.82 -8.87 7.21
N GLU A 152 -1.90 -8.36 6.62
CA GLU A 152 -2.66 -7.24 7.21
C GLU A 152 -3.26 -7.59 8.57
N GLN A 153 -3.80 -8.80 8.73
CA GLN A 153 -4.32 -9.28 10.02
C GLN A 153 -3.20 -9.31 11.08
N PHE A 154 -2.04 -9.84 10.72
CA PHE A 154 -0.86 -9.83 11.60
C PHE A 154 -0.47 -8.40 12.02
N LEU A 155 -0.45 -7.44 11.09
CA LEU A 155 -0.14 -6.04 11.41
C LEU A 155 -1.17 -5.40 12.36
N GLU A 156 -2.43 -5.79 12.27
CA GLU A 156 -3.47 -5.34 13.21
C GLU A 156 -3.26 -5.91 14.60
N GLU A 157 -2.98 -7.20 14.72
CA GLU A 157 -2.69 -7.86 16.01
C GLU A 157 -1.43 -7.29 16.67
N ASP A 158 -0.35 -7.06 15.89
CA ASP A 158 0.89 -6.43 16.39
C ASP A 158 0.63 -5.02 16.91
N ARG A 159 -0.18 -4.24 16.19
CA ARG A 159 -0.58 -2.90 16.62
C ARG A 159 -1.42 -2.94 17.90
N GLU A 160 -2.43 -3.80 17.97
CA GLU A 160 -3.26 -3.95 19.16
C GLU A 160 -2.43 -4.33 20.38
N SER A 161 -1.53 -5.30 20.22
CA SER A 161 -0.58 -5.69 21.28
C SER A 161 0.26 -4.51 21.75
N THR A 162 0.79 -3.71 20.81
CA THR A 162 1.61 -2.53 21.12
C THR A 162 0.79 -1.43 21.82
N VAL A 163 -0.48 -1.24 21.42
CA VAL A 163 -1.38 -0.26 22.02
C VAL A 163 -1.75 -0.65 23.46
N HIS A 164 -2.02 -1.94 23.70
CA HIS A 164 -2.40 -2.42 25.03
C HIS A 164 -1.23 -2.45 26.02
N ASN A 165 -0.03 -2.77 25.57
CA ASN A 165 1.14 -3.00 26.41
C ASN A 165 2.08 -1.81 26.55
N GLY A 166 1.86 -0.72 25.80
CA GLY A 166 2.79 0.42 25.75
C GLY A 166 2.15 1.77 26.03
N ASN A 167 2.90 2.66 26.69
CA ASN A 167 2.55 4.07 26.80
C ASN A 167 2.86 4.82 25.46
N ALA A 168 2.41 6.09 25.35
CA ALA A 168 2.59 6.88 24.13
C ALA A 168 4.06 7.00 23.69
N LYS A 169 5.01 7.10 24.63
CA LYS A 169 6.44 7.21 24.36
C LYS A 169 6.98 5.88 23.78
N GLU A 170 6.57 4.75 24.33
CA GLU A 170 6.99 3.43 23.87
C GLU A 170 6.44 3.13 22.47
N ARG A 171 5.19 3.46 22.20
CA ARG A 171 4.59 3.38 20.88
C ARG A 171 5.33 4.22 19.86
N TYR A 172 5.68 5.44 20.21
CA TYR A 172 6.46 6.34 19.35
C TYR A 172 7.86 5.78 19.05
N ILE A 173 8.56 5.27 20.09
CA ILE A 173 9.88 4.64 19.94
C ILE A 173 9.79 3.37 19.07
N HIS A 174 8.76 2.56 19.25
CA HIS A 174 8.54 1.37 18.42
C HIS A 174 8.35 1.76 16.95
N MET A 175 7.51 2.76 16.67
CA MET A 175 7.31 3.27 15.31
C MET A 175 8.61 3.84 14.70
N LEU A 176 9.42 4.58 15.45
CA LEU A 176 10.73 5.06 14.99
C LEU A 176 11.66 3.93 14.56
N LYS A 177 11.64 2.82 15.28
CA LYS A 177 12.49 1.65 15.00
C LYS A 177 11.98 0.82 13.83
N THR A 178 10.67 0.60 13.76
CA THR A 178 10.06 -0.32 12.79
C THR A 178 9.68 0.37 11.47
N ARG A 179 9.32 1.67 11.52
CA ARG A 179 8.81 2.45 10.37
C ARG A 179 9.43 3.85 10.30
N PRO A 180 10.76 4.01 10.20
CA PRO A 180 11.44 5.31 10.22
C PRO A 180 10.97 6.25 9.10
N ALA A 181 10.50 5.72 7.96
CA ALA A 181 9.97 6.52 6.86
C ALA A 181 8.74 7.34 7.26
N ILE A 182 7.88 6.83 8.15
CA ILE A 182 6.71 7.54 8.67
C ILE A 182 7.17 8.71 9.55
N ALA A 183 8.06 8.44 10.50
CA ALA A 183 8.57 9.44 11.43
C ALA A 183 9.26 10.62 10.72
N ASN A 184 9.94 10.36 9.60
CA ASN A 184 10.63 11.38 8.81
C ASN A 184 9.72 12.09 7.78
N GLY A 185 8.60 11.46 7.41
CA GLY A 185 7.72 11.96 6.33
C GLY A 185 6.42 12.60 6.81
N VAL A 186 6.11 12.51 8.11
CA VAL A 186 4.84 12.99 8.69
C VAL A 186 5.13 13.98 9.82
N SER A 187 4.27 14.99 9.96
CA SER A 187 4.42 15.96 11.06
C SER A 187 4.15 15.31 12.41
N GLN A 188 4.86 15.74 13.46
CA GLN A 188 4.69 15.23 14.83
C GLN A 188 3.24 15.34 15.36
N ARG A 189 2.44 16.27 14.83
CA ARG A 189 1.03 16.43 15.20
C ARG A 189 0.17 15.23 14.78
N ILE A 190 0.59 14.51 13.75
CA ILE A 190 -0.14 13.36 13.17
C ILE A 190 0.30 12.04 13.82
N LEU A 191 1.48 12.02 14.41
CA LEU A 191 2.08 10.89 15.12
C LEU A 191 1.57 10.78 16.54
#